data_6b6ff217d16374bcc080f43d261685f5
#
_entry.id   6b6ff217d16374bcc080f43d261685f5
#
_cell.length_a   1.000
_cell.length_b   1.000
_cell.length_c   1.000
_cell.angle_alpha   90.00
_cell.angle_beta   90.00
_cell.angle_gamma   90.00
#
_symmetry.space_group_name_H-M   'P 1'
#
loop_
_entity.id
_entity.type
_entity.pdbx_description
1 polymer ?
#
loop_
_entity_poly.entity_id
_entity_poly.type
_entity_poly.pdbx_seq_one_letter_code
_entity_poly.pdbx_strand_id
1 'polypeptide(L)'
;FGTALSWLFLPSFEDVTPAVVLHAMGHAFFTLAVGACALMAYGAYMPDEQSLPKAAFAVAVLDISVALLAGIAIFSVVFAQGMDPADGPGLMFVTLPIAFSELPWGSFWLSVFFLLLLLATWTSAINLAEPMVATLQGLGWRRSISTAVVAISVWLLGLLSAFSFSTLAEFRPLFGRNVFELVSSIPPDIFLPLGGLLIATFAAWVMPQALVVKALGVGDGGYVMWRNIVRWVSIPLTFIVLLGGLL
;
A
#
# COMPACT_ATOMS: atom_id res chain seq x y z
N PHE A 1 4.37 -15.62 -22.33
CA PHE A 1 3.04 -15.13 -21.92
C PHE A 1 2.25 -16.21 -21.18
N GLY A 2 2.09 -17.41 -21.74
CA GLY A 2 1.37 -18.52 -21.07
C GLY A 2 1.92 -18.86 -19.70
N THR A 3 3.23 -18.91 -19.55
CA THR A 3 3.93 -19.16 -18.28
C THR A 3 3.60 -18.09 -17.22
N ALA A 4 3.56 -16.81 -17.61
CA ALA A 4 3.19 -15.73 -16.71
C ALA A 4 1.75 -15.86 -16.23
N LEU A 5 0.82 -16.18 -17.13
CA LEU A 5 -0.57 -16.40 -16.75
C LEU A 5 -0.75 -17.61 -15.83
N SER A 6 -0.10 -18.73 -16.13
CA SER A 6 -0.15 -19.89 -15.26
C SER A 6 0.44 -19.62 -13.89
N TRP A 7 1.56 -18.91 -13.83
CA TRP A 7 2.19 -18.54 -12.56
C TRP A 7 1.32 -17.61 -11.70
N LEU A 8 0.64 -16.64 -12.33
CA LEU A 8 -0.22 -15.68 -11.61
C LEU A 8 -1.58 -16.27 -11.19
N PHE A 9 -2.18 -17.16 -12.00
CA PHE A 9 -3.58 -17.54 -11.84
C PHE A 9 -3.81 -19.02 -11.56
N LEU A 10 -2.81 -19.89 -11.69
CA LEU A 10 -2.94 -21.29 -11.29
C LEU A 10 -2.48 -21.44 -9.83
N PRO A 11 -3.41 -21.58 -8.87
CA PRO A 11 -3.04 -21.70 -7.47
C PRO A 11 -2.44 -23.08 -7.19
N SER A 12 -1.31 -23.12 -6.47
CA SER A 12 -0.84 -24.32 -5.79
C SER A 12 -1.40 -24.34 -4.38
N PHE A 13 -2.51 -25.01 -4.17
CA PHE A 13 -3.20 -25.05 -2.87
C PHE A 13 -2.35 -25.66 -1.74
N GLU A 14 -1.35 -26.48 -2.11
CA GLU A 14 -0.40 -27.07 -1.18
C GLU A 14 0.48 -26.01 -0.49
N ASP A 15 0.74 -24.87 -1.16
CA ASP A 15 1.57 -23.77 -0.64
C ASP A 15 0.76 -22.75 0.17
N VAL A 16 -0.59 -22.87 0.22
CA VAL A 16 -1.44 -21.95 0.98
C VAL A 16 -1.38 -22.27 2.47
N THR A 17 -0.41 -21.69 3.15
CA THR A 17 -0.24 -21.78 4.59
C THR A 17 -0.91 -20.60 5.32
N PRO A 18 -1.19 -20.67 6.63
CA PRO A 18 -1.65 -19.52 7.40
C PRO A 18 -0.72 -18.30 7.29
N ALA A 19 0.59 -18.51 7.19
CA ALA A 19 1.56 -17.44 6.99
C ALA A 19 1.37 -16.74 5.63
N VAL A 20 1.15 -17.47 4.55
CA VAL A 20 0.86 -16.91 3.23
C VAL A 20 -0.43 -16.06 3.26
N VAL A 21 -1.46 -16.53 3.94
CA VAL A 21 -2.71 -15.77 4.11
C VAL A 21 -2.47 -14.47 4.88
N LEU A 22 -1.69 -14.52 5.97
CA LEU A 22 -1.35 -13.32 6.75
C LEU A 22 -0.53 -12.32 5.93
N HIS A 23 0.45 -12.80 5.16
CA HIS A 23 1.21 -11.94 4.25
C HIS A 23 0.33 -11.30 3.17
N ALA A 24 -0.58 -12.05 2.57
CA ALA A 24 -1.53 -11.52 1.58
C ALA A 24 -2.44 -10.44 2.19
N MET A 25 -2.93 -10.65 3.42
CA MET A 25 -3.71 -9.66 4.15
C MET A 25 -2.89 -8.40 4.47
N GLY A 26 -1.65 -8.54 4.94
CA GLY A 26 -0.73 -7.43 5.19
C GLY A 26 -0.44 -6.64 3.91
N HIS A 27 -0.23 -7.35 2.79
CA HIS A 27 -0.06 -6.73 1.48
C HIS A 27 -1.31 -5.94 1.05
N ALA A 28 -2.52 -6.45 1.29
CA ALA A 28 -3.76 -5.73 1.00
C ALA A 28 -3.88 -4.42 1.83
N PHE A 29 -3.44 -4.40 3.08
CA PHE A 29 -3.34 -3.16 3.88
C PHE A 29 -2.38 -2.15 3.26
N PHE A 30 -1.26 -2.62 2.75
CA PHE A 30 -0.25 -1.76 2.11
C PHE A 30 -0.75 -1.17 0.79
N THR A 31 -1.24 -2.01 -0.13
CA THR A 31 -1.65 -1.55 -1.47
C THR A 31 -2.84 -0.60 -1.44
N LEU A 32 -3.81 -0.84 -0.55
CA LEU A 32 -4.96 0.04 -0.33
C LEU A 32 -4.66 1.20 0.64
N ALA A 33 -3.44 1.31 1.17
CA ALA A 33 -3.04 2.30 2.18
C ALA A 33 -4.01 2.37 3.38
N VAL A 34 -4.60 1.23 3.76
CA VAL A 34 -5.49 1.14 4.92
C VAL A 34 -4.67 1.38 6.19
N GLY A 35 -5.14 2.29 7.03
CA GLY A 35 -4.42 2.68 8.24
C GLY A 35 -3.41 3.82 8.06
N ALA A 36 -3.04 4.20 6.84
CA ALA A 36 -2.18 5.35 6.55
C ALA A 36 -2.92 6.70 6.60
N CYS A 37 -4.21 6.73 6.95
CA CYS A 37 -5.08 7.91 6.94
C CYS A 37 -5.29 8.55 5.56
N ALA A 38 -4.67 8.06 4.48
CA ALA A 38 -4.83 8.60 3.13
C ALA A 38 -6.30 8.52 2.66
N LEU A 39 -6.94 7.37 2.83
CA LEU A 39 -8.36 7.19 2.49
C LEU A 39 -9.28 8.09 3.32
N MET A 40 -8.91 8.43 4.57
CA MET A 40 -9.65 9.39 5.40
C MET A 40 -9.53 10.80 4.83
N ALA A 41 -8.34 11.21 4.39
CA ALA A 41 -8.13 12.50 3.73
C ALA A 41 -8.97 12.60 2.45
N TYR A 42 -8.99 11.56 1.60
CA TYR A 42 -9.86 11.51 0.42
C TYR A 42 -11.35 11.61 0.78
N GLY A 43 -11.79 10.86 1.80
CA GLY A 43 -13.17 10.90 2.28
C GLY A 43 -13.58 12.30 2.76
N ALA A 44 -12.65 13.05 3.36
CA ALA A 44 -12.90 14.42 3.82
C ALA A 44 -13.08 15.44 2.67
N TYR A 45 -12.50 15.16 1.50
CA TYR A 45 -12.63 16.00 0.28
C TYR A 45 -13.73 15.51 -0.67
N MET A 46 -14.39 14.39 -0.34
CA MET A 46 -15.41 13.83 -1.22
C MET A 46 -16.71 14.64 -1.17
N PRO A 47 -17.33 14.98 -2.33
CA PRO A 47 -18.63 15.64 -2.37
C PRO A 47 -19.73 14.81 -1.70
N ASP A 48 -20.67 15.48 -1.03
CA ASP A 48 -21.77 14.83 -0.29
C ASP A 48 -22.69 13.96 -1.16
N GLU A 49 -22.74 14.21 -2.48
CA GLU A 49 -23.55 13.42 -3.43
C GLU A 49 -22.94 12.07 -3.77
N GLN A 50 -21.67 11.86 -3.47
CA GLN A 50 -20.98 10.61 -3.80
C GLN A 50 -21.18 9.56 -2.69
N SER A 51 -21.36 8.31 -3.12
CA SER A 51 -21.52 7.18 -2.21
C SER A 51 -20.16 6.65 -1.76
N LEU A 52 -19.86 6.76 -0.47
CA LEU A 52 -18.62 6.25 0.12
C LEU A 52 -18.39 4.74 -0.14
N PRO A 53 -19.39 3.85 0.02
CA PRO A 53 -19.22 2.43 -0.27
C PRO A 53 -18.91 2.14 -1.73
N LYS A 54 -19.56 2.86 -2.66
CA LYS A 54 -19.28 2.70 -4.10
C LYS A 54 -17.87 3.16 -4.44
N ALA A 55 -17.42 4.28 -3.87
CA ALA A 55 -16.06 4.77 -4.06
C ALA A 55 -15.03 3.78 -3.50
N ALA A 56 -15.23 3.27 -2.28
CA ALA A 56 -14.34 2.29 -1.67
C ALA A 56 -14.27 0.98 -2.50
N PHE A 57 -15.41 0.49 -3.00
CA PHE A 57 -15.46 -0.68 -3.87
C PHE A 57 -14.72 -0.43 -5.20
N ALA A 58 -14.94 0.73 -5.82
CA ALA A 58 -14.27 1.09 -7.06
C ALA A 58 -12.74 1.17 -6.89
N VAL A 59 -12.26 1.76 -5.78
CA VAL A 59 -10.83 1.81 -5.45
C VAL A 59 -10.27 0.40 -5.34
N ALA A 60 -10.90 -0.50 -4.60
CA ALA A 60 -10.43 -1.88 -4.44
C ALA A 60 -10.39 -2.65 -5.76
N VAL A 61 -11.42 -2.52 -6.60
CA VAL A 61 -11.47 -3.17 -7.93
C VAL A 61 -10.41 -2.63 -8.86
N LEU A 62 -10.22 -1.31 -8.90
CA LEU A 62 -9.20 -0.67 -9.74
C LEU A 62 -7.79 -1.04 -9.29
N ASP A 63 -7.51 -1.06 -8.00
CA ASP A 63 -6.23 -1.46 -7.43
C ASP A 63 -5.87 -2.89 -7.87
N ILE A 64 -6.76 -3.86 -7.64
CA ILE A 64 -6.58 -5.25 -8.07
C ILE A 64 -6.38 -5.35 -9.59
N SER A 65 -7.20 -4.63 -10.37
CA SER A 65 -7.13 -4.68 -11.84
C SER A 65 -5.79 -4.17 -12.36
N VAL A 66 -5.31 -3.04 -11.84
CA VAL A 66 -4.02 -2.45 -12.22
C VAL A 66 -2.87 -3.38 -11.79
N ALA A 67 -2.92 -3.92 -10.56
CA ALA A 67 -1.91 -4.85 -10.07
C ALA A 67 -1.80 -6.11 -10.94
N LEU A 68 -2.93 -6.71 -11.32
CA LEU A 68 -2.95 -7.89 -12.19
C LEU A 68 -2.44 -7.57 -13.60
N LEU A 69 -2.86 -6.45 -14.19
CA LEU A 69 -2.39 -6.03 -15.51
C LEU A 69 -0.88 -5.75 -15.52
N ALA A 70 -0.38 -5.05 -14.50
CA ALA A 70 1.05 -4.81 -14.32
C ALA A 70 1.81 -6.13 -14.12
N GLY A 71 1.28 -7.04 -13.29
CA GLY A 71 1.86 -8.37 -13.09
C GLY A 71 1.96 -9.17 -14.39
N ILE A 72 0.88 -9.22 -15.19
CA ILE A 72 0.89 -9.89 -16.49
C ILE A 72 1.97 -9.29 -17.39
N ALA A 73 2.07 -7.98 -17.48
CA ALA A 73 3.04 -7.31 -18.33
C ALA A 73 4.49 -7.60 -17.86
N ILE A 74 4.78 -7.37 -16.58
CA ILE A 74 6.11 -7.53 -15.99
C ILE A 74 6.57 -9.00 -16.07
N PHE A 75 5.77 -9.94 -15.56
CA PHE A 75 6.16 -11.36 -15.54
C PHE A 75 6.22 -11.99 -16.93
N SER A 76 5.46 -11.48 -17.91
CA SER A 76 5.62 -11.93 -19.30
C SER A 76 7.00 -11.61 -19.84
N VAL A 77 7.55 -10.43 -19.51
CA VAL A 77 8.90 -10.03 -19.91
C VAL A 77 9.96 -10.84 -19.14
N VAL A 78 9.80 -10.97 -17.82
CA VAL A 78 10.73 -11.72 -16.96
C VAL A 78 10.85 -13.18 -17.39
N PHE A 79 9.73 -13.87 -17.58
CA PHE A 79 9.74 -15.28 -18.03
C PHE A 79 10.19 -15.47 -19.48
N ALA A 80 9.97 -14.48 -20.36
CA ALA A 80 10.47 -14.55 -21.73
C ALA A 80 11.99 -14.58 -21.77
N GLN A 81 12.65 -13.97 -20.78
CA GLN A 81 14.11 -13.93 -20.65
C GLN A 81 14.65 -15.02 -19.69
N GLY A 82 13.81 -15.90 -19.19
CA GLY A 82 14.23 -16.98 -18.27
C GLY A 82 14.75 -16.51 -16.92
N MET A 83 14.33 -15.31 -16.46
CA MET A 83 14.77 -14.71 -15.21
C MET A 83 13.87 -15.12 -14.03
N ASP A 84 14.39 -14.98 -12.81
CA ASP A 84 13.66 -15.29 -11.58
C ASP A 84 12.64 -14.19 -11.24
N PRO A 85 11.36 -14.53 -11.08
CA PRO A 85 10.33 -13.56 -10.67
C PRO A 85 10.41 -13.16 -9.19
N ALA A 86 11.16 -13.86 -8.35
CA ALA A 86 11.20 -13.70 -6.89
C ALA A 86 12.27 -12.70 -6.39
N ASP A 87 12.80 -11.84 -7.25
CA ASP A 87 13.96 -10.98 -6.98
C ASP A 87 13.63 -9.73 -6.11
N GLY A 88 12.41 -9.61 -5.61
CA GLY A 88 12.00 -8.49 -4.74
C GLY A 88 12.24 -7.10 -5.39
N PRO A 89 12.87 -6.13 -4.68
CA PRO A 89 13.19 -4.81 -5.25
C PRO A 89 14.14 -4.88 -6.44
N GLY A 90 14.99 -5.90 -6.52
CA GLY A 90 15.88 -6.17 -7.65
C GLY A 90 15.11 -6.38 -8.96
N LEU A 91 13.90 -6.93 -8.88
CA LEU A 91 13.04 -7.14 -10.04
C LEU A 91 12.83 -5.85 -10.85
N MET A 92 12.56 -4.73 -10.19
CA MET A 92 12.28 -3.45 -10.85
C MET A 92 13.55 -2.75 -11.35
N PHE A 93 14.65 -2.79 -10.59
CA PHE A 93 15.82 -1.95 -10.84
C PHE A 93 17.00 -2.70 -11.46
N VAL A 94 16.99 -4.03 -11.45
CA VAL A 94 18.04 -4.88 -12.03
C VAL A 94 17.45 -5.79 -13.10
N THR A 95 16.50 -6.66 -12.73
CA THR A 95 15.96 -7.70 -13.63
C THR A 95 15.22 -7.10 -14.82
N LEU A 96 14.30 -6.14 -14.59
CA LEU A 96 13.56 -5.52 -15.70
C LEU A 96 14.44 -4.72 -16.67
N PRO A 97 15.41 -3.87 -16.25
CA PRO A 97 16.35 -3.24 -17.17
C PRO A 97 17.09 -4.24 -18.06
N ILE A 98 17.56 -5.35 -17.50
CA ILE A 98 18.23 -6.40 -18.28
C ILE A 98 17.24 -7.04 -19.26
N ALA A 99 16.05 -7.41 -18.78
CA ALA A 99 15.01 -8.03 -19.61
C ALA A 99 14.55 -7.10 -20.76
N PHE A 100 14.44 -5.81 -20.51
CA PHE A 100 14.12 -4.84 -21.57
C PHE A 100 15.25 -4.66 -22.57
N SER A 101 16.52 -4.77 -22.17
CA SER A 101 17.66 -4.61 -23.07
C SER A 101 17.65 -5.62 -24.21
N GLU A 102 17.07 -6.79 -23.99
CA GLU A 102 16.95 -7.87 -24.99
C GLU A 102 15.75 -7.69 -25.94
N LEU A 103 14.87 -6.70 -25.69
CA LEU A 103 13.70 -6.46 -26.53
C LEU A 103 14.00 -5.50 -27.68
N PRO A 104 13.32 -5.60 -28.84
CA PRO A 104 13.32 -4.56 -29.85
C PRO A 104 12.82 -3.24 -29.23
N TRP A 105 13.59 -2.17 -29.42
CA TRP A 105 13.31 -0.84 -28.82
C TRP A 105 13.35 -0.87 -27.28
N GLY A 106 14.14 -1.73 -26.67
CA GLY A 106 14.21 -1.95 -25.22
C GLY A 106 14.44 -0.68 -24.43
N SER A 107 15.35 0.22 -24.85
CA SER A 107 15.60 1.51 -24.20
C SER A 107 14.37 2.42 -24.21
N PHE A 108 13.55 2.37 -25.24
CA PHE A 108 12.30 3.15 -25.29
C PHE A 108 11.30 2.61 -24.26
N TRP A 109 11.04 1.31 -24.27
CA TRP A 109 10.12 0.69 -23.33
C TRP A 109 10.57 0.85 -21.88
N LEU A 110 11.86 0.72 -21.61
CA LEU A 110 12.44 0.97 -20.29
C LEU A 110 12.23 2.42 -19.83
N SER A 111 12.41 3.39 -20.74
CA SER A 111 12.16 4.80 -20.43
C SER A 111 10.69 5.07 -20.11
N VAL A 112 9.77 4.48 -20.88
CA VAL A 112 8.33 4.58 -20.62
C VAL A 112 7.98 3.94 -19.27
N PHE A 113 8.53 2.76 -18.97
CA PHE A 113 8.30 2.08 -17.71
C PHE A 113 8.75 2.93 -16.50
N PHE A 114 9.96 3.46 -16.52
CA PHE A 114 10.45 4.29 -15.41
C PHE A 114 9.73 5.64 -15.32
N LEU A 115 9.28 6.21 -16.44
CA LEU A 115 8.45 7.41 -16.41
C LEU A 115 7.10 7.13 -15.73
N LEU A 116 6.44 6.02 -16.08
CA LEU A 116 5.20 5.59 -15.43
C LEU A 116 5.42 5.32 -13.94
N LEU A 117 6.50 4.64 -13.59
CA LEU A 117 6.87 4.38 -12.20
C LEU A 117 7.09 5.66 -11.41
N LEU A 118 7.80 6.64 -12.00
CA LEU A 118 8.02 7.97 -11.41
C LEU A 118 6.70 8.69 -11.14
N LEU A 119 5.79 8.72 -12.11
CA LEU A 119 4.48 9.38 -11.98
C LEU A 119 3.62 8.67 -10.91
N ALA A 120 3.59 7.34 -10.90
CA ALA A 120 2.88 6.55 -9.91
C ALA A 120 3.42 6.80 -8.50
N THR A 121 4.74 6.80 -8.33
CA THR A 121 5.38 7.06 -7.04
C THR A 121 5.13 8.49 -6.56
N TRP A 122 5.19 9.46 -7.46
CA TRP A 122 4.94 10.87 -7.14
C TRP A 122 3.51 11.10 -6.66
N THR A 123 2.53 10.58 -7.38
CA THR A 123 1.12 10.70 -6.97
C THR A 123 0.87 10.01 -5.62
N SER A 124 1.44 8.83 -5.38
CA SER A 124 1.34 8.12 -4.12
C SER A 124 2.00 8.89 -2.97
N ALA A 125 3.17 9.48 -3.20
CA ALA A 125 3.88 10.29 -2.19
C ALA A 125 3.07 11.51 -1.75
N ILE A 126 2.43 12.23 -2.69
CA ILE A 126 1.55 13.38 -2.38
C ILE A 126 0.38 12.91 -1.51
N ASN A 127 -0.24 11.80 -1.89
CA ASN A 127 -1.41 11.27 -1.19
C ASN A 127 -1.10 10.84 0.24
N LEU A 128 0.04 10.20 0.45
CA LEU A 128 0.49 9.79 1.79
C LEU A 128 0.98 10.98 2.64
N ALA A 129 1.45 12.05 2.02
CA ALA A 129 1.88 13.27 2.72
C ALA A 129 0.70 14.12 3.22
N GLU A 130 -0.44 14.12 2.52
CA GLU A 130 -1.58 14.99 2.82
C GLU A 130 -2.13 14.84 4.25
N PRO A 131 -2.32 13.64 4.82
CA PRO A 131 -2.76 13.50 6.21
C PRO A 131 -1.79 14.13 7.22
N MET A 132 -0.49 14.04 6.97
CA MET A 132 0.54 14.64 7.82
C MET A 132 0.49 16.17 7.73
N VAL A 133 0.38 16.69 6.51
CA VAL A 133 0.23 18.15 6.27
C VAL A 133 -1.04 18.68 6.92
N ALA A 134 -2.17 17.97 6.75
CA ALA A 134 -3.45 18.34 7.36
C ALA A 134 -3.38 18.35 8.90
N THR A 135 -2.69 17.39 9.50
CA THR A 135 -2.48 17.32 10.94
C THR A 135 -1.71 18.54 11.44
N LEU A 136 -0.60 18.90 10.78
CA LEU A 136 0.18 20.09 11.14
C LEU A 136 -0.62 21.40 10.96
N GLN A 137 -1.48 21.47 9.93
CA GLN A 137 -2.40 22.59 9.76
C GLN A 137 -3.43 22.66 10.90
N GLY A 138 -3.93 21.52 11.36
CA GLY A 138 -4.80 21.43 12.54
C GLY A 138 -4.13 21.96 13.82
N LEU A 139 -2.81 21.89 13.91
CA LEU A 139 -2.00 22.49 14.99
C LEU A 139 -1.71 23.99 14.79
N GLY A 140 -2.28 24.62 13.77
CA GLY A 140 -2.14 26.04 13.48
C GLY A 140 -0.98 26.41 12.54
N TRP A 141 -0.32 25.43 11.94
CA TRP A 141 0.78 25.70 11.01
C TRP A 141 0.27 26.14 9.62
N ARG A 142 1.04 27.00 8.96
CA ARG A 142 0.72 27.40 7.57
C ARG A 142 0.96 26.21 6.63
N ARG A 143 0.07 25.98 5.65
CA ARG A 143 0.16 24.87 4.70
C ARG A 143 1.54 24.75 4.03
N SER A 144 2.13 25.86 3.59
CA SER A 144 3.44 25.87 2.96
C SER A 144 4.57 25.35 3.87
N ILE A 145 4.51 25.73 5.16
CA ILE A 145 5.50 25.28 6.16
C ILE A 145 5.27 23.79 6.46
N SER A 146 4.02 23.38 6.67
CA SER A 146 3.66 21.98 6.91
C SER A 146 4.14 21.09 5.76
N THR A 147 3.87 21.49 4.52
CA THR A 147 4.32 20.75 3.33
C THR A 147 5.83 20.68 3.23
N ALA A 148 6.54 21.81 3.48
CA ALA A 148 8.00 21.83 3.44
C ALA A 148 8.61 20.90 4.50
N VAL A 149 8.10 20.94 5.74
CA VAL A 149 8.59 20.09 6.82
C VAL A 149 8.37 18.61 6.50
N VAL A 150 7.18 18.23 6.06
CA VAL A 150 6.88 16.84 5.69
C VAL A 150 7.76 16.40 4.52
N ALA A 151 7.87 17.21 3.46
CA ALA A 151 8.66 16.87 2.27
C ALA A 151 10.15 16.71 2.61
N ILE A 152 10.74 17.62 3.39
CA ILE A 152 12.15 17.54 3.80
C ILE A 152 12.38 16.31 4.69
N SER A 153 11.46 16.02 5.63
CA SER A 153 11.58 14.85 6.50
C SER A 153 11.55 13.54 5.71
N VAL A 154 10.61 13.41 4.77
CA VAL A 154 10.51 12.23 3.90
C VAL A 154 11.73 12.11 2.99
N TRP A 155 12.21 13.22 2.44
CA TRP A 155 13.42 13.26 1.61
C TRP A 155 14.67 12.81 2.36
N LEU A 156 14.86 13.29 3.60
CA LEU A 156 15.99 12.88 4.44
C LEU A 156 15.93 11.38 4.78
N LEU A 157 14.75 10.85 5.13
CA LEU A 157 14.55 9.41 5.36
C LEU A 157 14.81 8.60 4.08
N GLY A 158 14.38 9.12 2.93
CA GLY A 158 14.64 8.51 1.63
C GLY A 158 16.13 8.47 1.28
N LEU A 159 16.89 9.53 1.59
CA LEU A 159 18.35 9.52 1.43
C LEU A 159 19.03 8.47 2.31
N LEU A 160 18.64 8.37 3.59
CA LEU A 160 19.17 7.34 4.48
C LEU A 160 18.87 5.93 3.97
N SER A 161 17.66 5.73 3.45
CA SER A 161 17.25 4.48 2.82
C SER A 161 18.06 4.17 1.55
N ALA A 162 18.31 5.16 0.69
CA ALA A 162 19.13 5.00 -0.51
C ALA A 162 20.58 4.67 -0.18
N PHE A 163 21.15 5.33 0.83
CA PHE A 163 22.52 5.03 1.29
C PHE A 163 22.68 3.66 1.93
N SER A 164 21.59 3.00 2.31
CA SER A 164 21.63 1.61 2.81
C SER A 164 22.12 0.60 1.76
N PHE A 165 22.11 0.97 0.47
CA PHE A 165 22.64 0.14 -0.61
C PHE A 165 24.10 0.46 -0.95
N SER A 166 24.72 1.42 -0.27
CA SER A 166 26.09 1.87 -0.54
C SER A 166 26.87 2.15 0.74
N THR A 167 26.99 3.41 1.13
CA THR A 167 27.83 3.85 2.27
C THR A 167 27.34 3.39 3.63
N LEU A 168 26.03 3.13 3.78
CA LEU A 168 25.41 2.65 5.02
C LEU A 168 25.00 1.17 4.96
N ALA A 169 25.55 0.38 4.04
CA ALA A 169 25.20 -1.03 3.89
C ALA A 169 25.43 -1.87 5.16
N GLU A 170 26.50 -1.55 5.91
CA GLU A 170 26.84 -2.22 7.16
C GLU A 170 26.16 -1.61 8.40
N PHE A 171 25.48 -0.47 8.24
CA PHE A 171 24.78 0.20 9.33
C PHE A 171 23.44 -0.47 9.60
N ARG A 172 23.35 -1.20 10.72
CA ARG A 172 22.18 -1.97 11.16
C ARG A 172 21.67 -1.47 12.50
N PRO A 173 20.89 -0.36 12.53
CA PRO A 173 20.54 0.32 13.78
C PRO A 173 19.61 -0.48 14.68
N LEU A 174 18.72 -1.31 14.13
CA LEU A 174 17.72 -2.06 14.89
C LEU A 174 17.51 -3.46 14.29
N PHE A 175 17.29 -4.45 15.13
CA PHE A 175 16.95 -5.83 14.76
C PHE A 175 17.90 -6.48 13.73
N GLY A 176 19.14 -6.00 13.62
CA GLY A 176 20.10 -6.47 12.61
C GLY A 176 19.74 -6.09 11.16
N ARG A 177 18.76 -5.21 10.96
CA ARG A 177 18.27 -4.74 9.65
C ARG A 177 18.89 -3.39 9.30
N ASN A 178 19.16 -3.16 8.02
CA ASN A 178 19.59 -1.86 7.52
C ASN A 178 18.41 -0.86 7.46
N VAL A 179 18.69 0.41 7.16
CA VAL A 179 17.64 1.45 7.17
C VAL A 179 16.56 1.19 6.14
N PHE A 180 16.91 0.72 4.93
CA PHE A 180 15.93 0.36 3.91
C PHE A 180 15.01 -0.78 4.38
N GLU A 181 15.57 -1.85 4.93
CA GLU A 181 14.81 -2.97 5.46
C GLU A 181 13.85 -2.55 6.58
N LEU A 182 14.26 -1.63 7.46
CA LEU A 182 13.40 -1.10 8.52
C LEU A 182 12.25 -0.25 7.96
N VAL A 183 12.56 0.67 7.04
CA VAL A 183 11.54 1.55 6.45
C VAL A 183 10.58 0.80 5.54
N SER A 184 11.01 -0.29 4.92
CA SER A 184 10.16 -1.12 4.06
C SER A 184 9.32 -2.15 4.82
N SER A 185 9.73 -2.59 6.02
CA SER A 185 9.01 -3.61 6.80
C SER A 185 8.14 -3.04 7.92
N ILE A 186 8.65 -2.12 8.73
CA ILE A 186 7.90 -1.61 9.90
C ILE A 186 6.55 -0.96 9.53
N PRO A 187 6.45 -0.08 8.52
CA PRO A 187 5.18 0.52 8.17
C PRO A 187 4.12 -0.49 7.72
N PRO A 188 4.35 -1.39 6.76
CA PRO A 188 3.34 -2.36 6.34
C PRO A 188 3.02 -3.42 7.39
N ASP A 189 4.01 -3.87 8.15
CA ASP A 189 3.82 -4.96 9.10
C ASP A 189 3.19 -4.49 10.42
N ILE A 190 3.45 -3.25 10.85
CA ILE A 190 3.03 -2.75 12.15
C ILE A 190 2.13 -1.52 12.04
N PHE A 191 2.59 -0.43 11.39
CA PHE A 191 1.89 0.85 11.46
C PHE A 191 0.57 0.85 10.70
N LEU A 192 0.49 0.21 9.53
CA LEU A 192 -0.74 0.14 8.77
C LEU A 192 -1.80 -0.73 9.44
N PRO A 193 -1.51 -1.97 9.90
CA PRO A 193 -2.49 -2.75 10.65
C PRO A 193 -2.91 -2.08 11.95
N LEU A 194 -1.99 -1.45 12.69
CA LEU A 194 -2.30 -0.72 13.92
C LEU A 194 -3.22 0.49 13.63
N GLY A 195 -2.89 1.29 12.61
CA GLY A 195 -3.72 2.42 12.19
C GLY A 195 -5.11 1.97 11.75
N GLY A 196 -5.20 0.92 10.94
CA GLY A 196 -6.46 0.32 10.52
C GLY A 196 -7.30 -0.17 11.71
N LEU A 197 -6.67 -0.83 12.68
CA LEU A 197 -7.30 -1.28 13.91
C LEU A 197 -7.89 -0.12 14.73
N LEU A 198 -7.11 0.94 14.91
CA LEU A 198 -7.56 2.14 15.64
C LEU A 198 -8.72 2.84 14.92
N ILE A 199 -8.63 3.02 13.61
CA ILE A 199 -9.69 3.64 12.80
C ILE A 199 -10.97 2.79 12.85
N ALA A 200 -10.87 1.48 12.64
CA ALA A 200 -12.02 0.58 12.68
C ALA A 200 -12.67 0.55 14.08
N THR A 201 -11.85 0.53 15.13
CA THR A 201 -12.32 0.60 16.52
C THR A 201 -13.06 1.92 16.76
N PHE A 202 -12.49 3.05 16.37
CA PHE A 202 -13.14 4.35 16.51
C PHE A 202 -14.47 4.39 15.75
N ALA A 203 -14.49 3.95 14.50
CA ALA A 203 -15.68 3.94 13.66
C ALA A 203 -16.80 3.04 14.23
N ALA A 204 -16.45 1.88 14.80
CA ALA A 204 -17.43 0.90 15.28
C ALA A 204 -17.96 1.17 16.70
N TRP A 205 -17.18 1.85 17.57
CA TRP A 205 -17.59 2.06 18.98
C TRP A 205 -17.81 3.53 19.37
N VAL A 206 -17.08 4.47 18.76
CA VAL A 206 -17.07 5.87 19.17
C VAL A 206 -17.92 6.74 18.26
N MET A 207 -17.91 6.50 16.94
CA MET A 207 -18.66 7.32 16.00
C MET A 207 -20.18 7.24 16.24
N PRO A 208 -20.90 8.40 16.27
CA PRO A 208 -22.35 8.44 16.37
C PRO A 208 -23.02 7.73 15.18
N GLN A 209 -24.06 6.91 15.45
CA GLN A 209 -24.79 6.18 14.43
C GLN A 209 -25.28 7.07 13.28
N ALA A 210 -25.80 8.24 13.58
CA ALA A 210 -26.34 9.17 12.59
C ALA A 210 -25.29 9.59 11.55
N LEU A 211 -24.03 9.78 11.95
CA LEU A 211 -22.94 10.10 11.02
C LEU A 211 -22.58 8.92 10.13
N VAL A 212 -22.51 7.71 10.69
CA VAL A 212 -22.19 6.51 9.94
C VAL A 212 -23.30 6.16 8.94
N VAL A 213 -24.55 6.23 9.36
CA VAL A 213 -25.72 6.02 8.49
C VAL A 213 -25.73 7.01 7.32
N LYS A 214 -25.48 8.30 7.61
CA LYS A 214 -25.37 9.34 6.56
C LYS A 214 -24.22 9.03 5.60
N ALA A 215 -23.03 8.71 6.12
CA ALA A 215 -21.85 8.46 5.31
C ALA A 215 -21.96 7.21 4.44
N LEU A 216 -22.56 6.15 4.96
CA LEU A 216 -22.76 4.89 4.22
C LEU A 216 -23.97 4.95 3.27
N GLY A 217 -24.92 5.87 3.49
CA GLY A 217 -26.16 5.95 2.74
C GLY A 217 -27.06 4.71 2.93
N VAL A 218 -27.04 4.10 4.12
CA VAL A 218 -27.79 2.88 4.45
C VAL A 218 -28.84 3.14 5.51
N GLY A 219 -29.89 2.31 5.57
CA GLY A 219 -30.84 2.33 6.67
C GLY A 219 -30.30 1.66 7.94
N ASP A 220 -31.10 1.68 9.02
CA ASP A 220 -30.70 1.13 10.32
C ASP A 220 -30.25 -0.33 10.27
N GLY A 221 -30.93 -1.17 9.48
CA GLY A 221 -30.54 -2.58 9.28
C GLY A 221 -29.16 -2.72 8.64
N GLY A 222 -28.86 -1.91 7.62
CA GLY A 222 -27.55 -1.86 6.97
C GLY A 222 -26.45 -1.40 7.92
N TYR A 223 -26.74 -0.41 8.75
CA TYR A 223 -25.81 0.05 9.80
C TYR A 223 -25.47 -1.07 10.80
N VAL A 224 -26.50 -1.78 11.31
CA VAL A 224 -26.27 -2.87 12.27
C VAL A 224 -25.42 -3.98 11.64
N MET A 225 -25.70 -4.35 10.39
CA MET A 225 -24.90 -5.34 9.67
C MET A 225 -23.44 -4.87 9.50
N TRP A 226 -23.23 -3.66 9.00
CA TRP A 226 -21.89 -3.09 8.82
C TRP A 226 -21.12 -3.03 10.14
N ARG A 227 -21.77 -2.53 11.20
CA ARG A 227 -21.15 -2.43 12.52
C ARG A 227 -20.74 -3.78 13.09
N ASN A 228 -21.55 -4.81 12.91
CA ASN A 228 -21.25 -6.17 13.36
C ASN A 228 -20.09 -6.77 12.55
N ILE A 229 -20.06 -6.57 11.23
CA ILE A 229 -18.93 -7.01 10.40
C ILE A 229 -17.65 -6.33 10.85
N VAL A 230 -17.65 -5.01 11.04
CA VAL A 230 -16.45 -4.29 11.48
C VAL A 230 -15.98 -4.78 12.85
N ARG A 231 -16.89 -4.94 13.81
CA ARG A 231 -16.55 -5.34 15.18
C ARG A 231 -16.05 -6.78 15.30
N TRP A 232 -16.72 -7.70 14.63
CA TRP A 232 -16.53 -9.11 14.87
C TRP A 232 -15.76 -9.84 13.77
N VAL A 233 -15.56 -9.20 12.64
CA VAL A 233 -14.78 -9.76 11.52
C VAL A 233 -13.57 -8.89 11.24
N SER A 234 -13.75 -7.61 10.87
CA SER A 234 -12.63 -6.78 10.40
C SER A 234 -11.60 -6.53 11.51
N ILE A 235 -12.02 -6.15 12.71
CA ILE A 235 -11.11 -5.86 13.82
C ILE A 235 -10.32 -7.09 14.28
N PRO A 236 -10.95 -8.26 14.54
CA PRO A 236 -10.18 -9.47 14.87
C PRO A 236 -9.20 -9.89 13.77
N LEU A 237 -9.60 -9.82 12.50
CA LEU A 237 -8.71 -10.15 11.40
C LEU A 237 -7.53 -9.16 11.30
N THR A 238 -7.79 -7.87 11.44
CA THR A 238 -6.72 -6.85 11.46
C THR A 238 -5.77 -7.06 12.64
N PHE A 239 -6.29 -7.45 13.80
CA PHE A 239 -5.47 -7.75 14.97
C PHE A 239 -4.58 -8.98 14.75
N ILE A 240 -5.09 -10.02 14.07
CA ILE A 240 -4.28 -11.18 13.70
C ILE A 240 -3.16 -10.79 12.71
N VAL A 241 -3.46 -9.93 11.73
CA VAL A 241 -2.42 -9.40 10.81
C VAL A 241 -1.35 -8.64 11.58
N LEU A 242 -1.74 -7.78 12.52
CA LEU A 242 -0.80 -7.03 13.36
C LEU A 242 0.09 -7.97 14.18
N LEU A 243 -0.48 -9.02 14.77
CA LEU A 243 0.31 -10.02 15.51
C LEU A 243 1.27 -10.78 14.59
N GLY A 244 0.84 -11.12 13.37
CA GLY A 244 1.69 -11.77 12.37
C GLY A 244 2.87 -10.90 11.91
N GLY A 245 2.69 -9.57 11.88
CA GLY A 245 3.77 -8.63 11.57
C GLY A 245 4.77 -8.39 12.70
N LEU A 246 4.40 -8.80 13.93
CA LEU A 246 5.26 -8.69 15.14
C LEU A 246 6.07 -9.97 15.43
N LEU A 247 5.69 -11.10 14.87
CA LEU A 247 6.32 -12.41 15.02
C LEU A 247 7.31 -12.68 13.89
#